data_d2d7fc7903ef20607e8c03fdba9d0ca4
#
_entry.id   d2d7fc7903ef20607e8c03fdba9d0ca4
#
_cell.length_a   1.000
_cell.length_b   1.000
_cell.length_c   1.000
_cell.angle_alpha   90.00
_cell.angle_beta   90.00
_cell.angle_gamma   90.00
#
_symmetry.space_group_name_H-M   'P 1'
#
loop_
_entity.id
_entity.type
_entity.pdbx_description
1 polymer ?
#
loop_
_entity_poly.entity_id
_entity_poly.type
_entity_poly.pdbx_seq_one_letter_code
_entity_poly.pdbx_strand_id
1 'polypeptide(L)'
;MRHLILSAAAALALSGSAVPALADFQGFDPATHDGAMFPVENLMAMVKAAMDVTPPRNGETYVIGFANLQRDIPFCALVEQGILENAAAAGIEVVVADNRLDGATALANAESFITRDVDFVIEFQTDAEFGAVIMDKLNAVDIPVVAIDIPMPGAGFFGVNNPRAGFMGGSYLAQAAVARHGMDAVMSGYFIEGELPQSGPIPAMRTGGQVAGFRAALPDFPEDQILTFDSKNTLEESFTQTNNLLSRIPEGVPIMGTAINDQAATGILRAAQQDNRDMITVVGLGADEGETLANEDDFVAAVGSFPERYGNSLIPMALATLAGEALPDAVLINHQMVTPGNICDFNASIACQDVEEMSYSFPEDGFLSHLASLRDDPSLADVQNLIPAQ
;
A
#
# COMPACT_ATOMS: atom_id res chain seq x y z
N MET A 1 -6.42 -65.80 39.77
CA MET A 1 -7.18 -64.55 39.51
C MET A 1 -6.24 -63.53 38.90
N ARG A 2 -6.29 -63.39 37.61
CA ARG A 2 -5.49 -62.40 36.85
C ARG A 2 -6.45 -61.26 36.49
N HIS A 3 -6.21 -60.04 37.01
CA HIS A 3 -6.96 -58.83 36.62
C HIS A 3 -6.38 -58.29 35.34
N LEU A 4 -7.17 -58.27 34.27
CA LEU A 4 -6.92 -57.52 33.07
C LEU A 4 -7.31 -56.03 33.35
N ILE A 5 -6.36 -55.13 33.19
CA ILE A 5 -6.60 -53.70 33.14
C ILE A 5 -6.73 -53.32 31.65
N LEU A 6 -7.94 -52.95 31.24
CA LEU A 6 -8.18 -52.34 29.93
C LEU A 6 -7.81 -50.83 30.02
N SER A 7 -6.80 -50.43 29.29
CA SER A 7 -6.48 -49.03 29.05
C SER A 7 -7.31 -48.52 27.86
N ALA A 8 -8.26 -47.64 28.15
CA ALA A 8 -8.98 -46.90 27.10
C ALA A 8 -8.11 -45.72 26.64
N ALA A 9 -7.60 -45.76 25.41
CA ALA A 9 -6.97 -44.62 24.77
C ALA A 9 -8.08 -43.71 24.21
N ALA A 10 -8.26 -42.54 24.79
CA ALA A 10 -9.11 -41.49 24.26
C ALA A 10 -8.37 -40.79 23.10
N ALA A 11 -8.82 -41.02 21.85
CA ALA A 11 -8.38 -40.23 20.71
C ALA A 11 -9.04 -38.86 20.80
N LEU A 12 -8.25 -37.82 21.09
CA LEU A 12 -8.67 -36.44 20.87
C LEU A 12 -8.73 -36.21 19.34
N ALA A 13 -9.94 -36.12 18.81
CA ALA A 13 -10.15 -35.58 17.46
C ALA A 13 -9.91 -34.06 17.52
N LEU A 14 -8.80 -33.59 16.97
CA LEU A 14 -8.59 -32.21 16.63
C LEU A 14 -9.60 -31.87 15.51
N SER A 15 -10.72 -31.28 15.88
CA SER A 15 -11.59 -30.60 14.94
C SER A 15 -10.86 -29.35 14.47
N GLY A 16 -10.08 -29.46 13.40
CA GLY A 16 -9.63 -28.33 12.62
C GLY A 16 -10.88 -27.59 12.14
N SER A 17 -11.11 -26.39 12.65
CA SER A 17 -12.07 -25.47 12.08
C SER A 17 -11.56 -25.16 10.66
N ALA A 18 -12.16 -25.78 9.66
CA ALA A 18 -11.96 -25.35 8.29
C ALA A 18 -12.44 -23.88 8.24
N VAL A 19 -11.53 -22.96 7.99
CA VAL A 19 -11.90 -21.59 7.61
C VAL A 19 -12.82 -21.76 6.41
N PRO A 20 -14.07 -21.27 6.44
CA PRO A 20 -14.92 -21.39 5.26
C PRO A 20 -14.19 -20.72 4.10
N ALA A 21 -14.06 -21.43 2.98
CA ALA A 21 -13.59 -20.82 1.75
C ALA A 21 -14.51 -19.63 1.48
N LEU A 22 -13.92 -18.43 1.30
CA LEU A 22 -14.67 -17.25 0.92
C LEU A 22 -15.48 -17.57 -0.32
N ALA A 23 -16.77 -17.32 -0.29
CA ALA A 23 -17.62 -17.60 -1.43
C ALA A 23 -17.23 -16.65 -2.58
N ASP A 24 -17.18 -17.20 -3.79
CA ASP A 24 -17.05 -16.40 -5.01
C ASP A 24 -18.27 -15.51 -5.17
N PHE A 25 -18.11 -14.20 -4.88
CA PHE A 25 -19.16 -13.22 -4.98
C PHE A 25 -19.28 -12.72 -6.42
N GLN A 26 -20.10 -13.38 -7.24
CA GLN A 26 -20.35 -13.01 -8.63
C GLN A 26 -19.07 -12.93 -9.50
N GLY A 27 -18.10 -13.78 -9.23
CA GLY A 27 -16.79 -13.79 -9.88
C GLY A 27 -15.70 -13.02 -9.12
N PHE A 28 -16.02 -12.36 -8.02
CA PHE A 28 -15.05 -11.69 -7.15
C PHE A 28 -14.64 -12.61 -6.00
N ASP A 29 -13.41 -13.08 -6.04
CA ASP A 29 -12.73 -13.72 -4.91
C ASP A 29 -11.59 -12.80 -4.45
N PRO A 30 -11.72 -12.15 -3.31
CA PRO A 30 -10.72 -11.19 -2.83
C PRO A 30 -9.34 -11.80 -2.55
N ALA A 31 -9.26 -13.13 -2.38
CA ALA A 31 -8.00 -13.82 -2.13
C ALA A 31 -7.17 -14.05 -3.41
N THR A 32 -7.83 -14.09 -4.59
CA THR A 32 -7.20 -14.41 -5.86
C THR A 32 -7.37 -13.35 -6.93
N HIS A 33 -8.13 -12.29 -6.65
CA HIS A 33 -8.36 -11.20 -7.60
C HIS A 33 -7.05 -10.50 -7.97
N ASP A 34 -6.77 -10.41 -9.26
CA ASP A 34 -5.53 -9.84 -9.81
C ASP A 34 -5.59 -8.32 -10.07
N GLY A 35 -6.69 -7.67 -9.65
CA GLY A 35 -6.92 -6.25 -9.89
C GLY A 35 -7.45 -5.94 -11.30
N ALA A 36 -7.89 -6.93 -12.08
CA ALA A 36 -8.53 -6.69 -13.36
C ALA A 36 -9.94 -6.07 -13.18
N MET A 37 -10.34 -5.18 -14.09
CA MET A 37 -11.68 -4.61 -14.09
C MET A 37 -12.72 -5.67 -14.44
N PHE A 38 -13.80 -5.74 -13.66
CA PHE A 38 -14.90 -6.66 -13.95
C PHE A 38 -15.72 -6.21 -15.17
N PRO A 39 -16.21 -7.16 -15.98
CA PRO A 39 -17.26 -6.87 -16.95
C PRO A 39 -18.47 -6.18 -16.31
N VAL A 40 -19.11 -5.25 -17.02
CA VAL A 40 -20.26 -4.49 -16.50
C VAL A 40 -21.38 -5.40 -16.04
N GLU A 41 -21.63 -6.51 -16.73
CA GLU A 41 -22.61 -7.52 -16.34
C GLU A 41 -22.34 -8.15 -14.98
N ASN A 42 -21.08 -8.37 -14.63
CA ASN A 42 -20.69 -8.88 -13.31
C ASN A 42 -20.92 -7.82 -12.23
N LEU A 43 -20.51 -6.57 -12.47
CA LEU A 43 -20.74 -5.45 -11.54
C LEU A 43 -22.26 -5.25 -11.30
N MET A 44 -23.07 -5.32 -12.34
CA MET A 44 -24.53 -5.21 -12.21
C MET A 44 -25.14 -6.41 -11.45
N ALA A 45 -24.56 -7.61 -11.60
CA ALA A 45 -24.98 -8.79 -10.83
C ALA A 45 -24.63 -8.62 -9.34
N MET A 46 -23.44 -8.07 -9.02
CA MET A 46 -23.03 -7.74 -7.66
C MET A 46 -23.96 -6.69 -7.03
N VAL A 47 -24.30 -5.61 -7.76
CA VAL A 47 -25.27 -4.58 -7.30
C VAL A 47 -26.61 -5.22 -6.98
N LYS A 48 -27.13 -6.07 -7.87
CA LYS A 48 -28.40 -6.74 -7.64
C LYS A 48 -28.34 -7.65 -6.39
N ALA A 49 -27.29 -8.43 -6.24
CA ALA A 49 -27.12 -9.32 -5.09
C ALA A 49 -27.04 -8.52 -3.79
N ALA A 50 -26.33 -7.39 -3.79
CA ALA A 50 -26.27 -6.48 -2.65
C ALA A 50 -27.63 -5.87 -2.31
N MET A 51 -28.40 -5.39 -3.31
CA MET A 51 -29.74 -4.81 -3.13
C MET A 51 -30.76 -5.82 -2.59
N ASP A 52 -30.61 -7.11 -2.93
CA ASP A 52 -31.47 -8.18 -2.41
C ASP A 52 -31.29 -8.39 -0.88
N VAL A 53 -30.15 -7.97 -0.30
CA VAL A 53 -29.82 -8.09 1.14
C VAL A 53 -29.90 -6.73 1.86
N THR A 54 -29.24 -5.73 1.34
CA THR A 54 -29.17 -4.37 1.91
C THR A 54 -29.63 -3.37 0.84
N PRO A 55 -30.92 -3.01 0.78
CA PRO A 55 -31.41 -2.02 -0.18
C PRO A 55 -30.75 -0.65 0.02
N PRO A 56 -30.55 0.13 -1.08
CA PRO A 56 -30.05 1.50 -0.97
C PRO A 56 -30.91 2.35 -0.03
N ARG A 57 -30.30 3.21 0.78
CA ARG A 57 -30.98 4.07 1.77
C ARG A 57 -31.92 5.06 1.10
N ASN A 58 -31.56 5.57 -0.08
CA ASN A 58 -32.44 6.45 -0.88
C ASN A 58 -33.56 5.71 -1.65
N GLY A 59 -33.56 4.37 -1.66
CA GLY A 59 -34.53 3.53 -2.35
C GLY A 59 -34.33 3.43 -3.87
N GLU A 60 -33.27 4.01 -4.44
CA GLU A 60 -33.04 4.08 -5.89
C GLU A 60 -31.70 3.41 -6.27
N THR A 61 -30.56 4.00 -5.90
CA THR A 61 -29.22 3.51 -6.20
C THR A 61 -28.30 3.70 -5.00
N TYR A 62 -27.23 2.91 -4.93
CA TYR A 62 -26.21 3.11 -3.90
C TYR A 62 -25.50 4.44 -4.04
N VAL A 63 -25.24 5.07 -2.91
CA VAL A 63 -24.36 6.23 -2.75
C VAL A 63 -23.18 5.84 -1.89
N ILE A 64 -21.98 5.89 -2.45
CA ILE A 64 -20.73 5.60 -1.73
C ILE A 64 -20.03 6.93 -1.39
N GLY A 65 -19.68 7.14 -0.13
CA GLY A 65 -18.76 8.18 0.28
C GLY A 65 -17.33 7.73 0.02
N PHE A 66 -16.55 8.52 -0.72
CA PHE A 66 -15.11 8.31 -0.86
C PHE A 66 -14.36 9.48 -0.25
N ALA A 67 -13.68 9.24 0.88
CA ALA A 67 -12.77 10.19 1.51
C ALA A 67 -11.35 9.93 0.97
N ASN A 68 -10.87 10.81 0.10
CA ASN A 68 -9.53 10.70 -0.49
C ASN A 68 -8.49 11.25 0.49
N LEU A 69 -7.35 10.57 0.62
CA LEU A 69 -6.24 10.97 1.50
C LEU A 69 -5.81 12.42 1.26
N GLN A 70 -5.56 12.73 -0.03
CA GLN A 70 -4.97 14.00 -0.46
C GLN A 70 -5.09 14.08 -1.99
N ARG A 71 -5.91 14.99 -2.52
CA ARG A 71 -6.25 15.00 -3.96
C ARG A 71 -5.22 15.70 -4.84
N ASP A 72 -4.19 16.30 -4.28
CA ASP A 72 -3.15 17.08 -4.99
C ASP A 72 -1.91 16.25 -5.36
N ILE A 73 -1.90 14.94 -5.08
CA ILE A 73 -0.85 14.02 -5.51
C ILE A 73 -1.37 13.02 -6.55
N PRO A 74 -0.53 12.63 -7.56
CA PRO A 74 -0.92 11.73 -8.65
C PRO A 74 -1.51 10.40 -8.18
N PHE A 75 -0.88 9.74 -7.22
CA PHE A 75 -1.34 8.47 -6.66
C PHE A 75 -2.82 8.53 -6.22
N CYS A 76 -3.16 9.50 -5.39
CA CYS A 76 -4.52 9.66 -4.87
C CYS A 76 -5.53 10.06 -5.95
N ALA A 77 -5.11 10.83 -6.95
CA ALA A 77 -5.94 11.17 -8.10
C ALA A 77 -6.27 9.94 -8.96
N LEU A 78 -5.30 9.04 -9.16
CA LEU A 78 -5.50 7.77 -9.88
C LEU A 78 -6.40 6.81 -9.12
N VAL A 79 -6.25 6.70 -7.77
CA VAL A 79 -7.18 5.93 -6.92
C VAL A 79 -8.62 6.45 -7.07
N GLU A 80 -8.81 7.77 -7.01
CA GLU A 80 -10.13 8.40 -7.20
C GLU A 80 -10.70 8.07 -8.57
N GLN A 81 -9.91 8.22 -9.63
CA GLN A 81 -10.33 7.90 -10.98
C GLN A 81 -10.81 6.45 -11.10
N GLY A 82 -10.02 5.48 -10.61
CA GLY A 82 -10.38 4.06 -10.65
C GLY A 82 -11.67 3.74 -9.91
N ILE A 83 -11.89 4.36 -8.74
CA ILE A 83 -13.13 4.21 -7.97
C ILE A 83 -14.32 4.77 -8.76
N LEU A 84 -14.20 6.00 -9.32
CA LEU A 84 -15.27 6.65 -10.07
C LEU A 84 -15.64 5.87 -11.34
N GLU A 85 -14.65 5.33 -12.07
CA GLU A 85 -14.90 4.53 -13.28
C GLU A 85 -15.66 3.24 -12.97
N ASN A 86 -15.25 2.51 -11.93
CA ASN A 86 -15.92 1.27 -11.53
C ASN A 86 -17.33 1.52 -10.97
N ALA A 87 -17.49 2.56 -10.15
CA ALA A 87 -18.77 2.96 -9.61
C ALA A 87 -19.74 3.36 -10.74
N ALA A 88 -19.29 4.14 -11.72
CA ALA A 88 -20.08 4.52 -12.88
C ALA A 88 -20.51 3.30 -13.72
N ALA A 89 -19.60 2.32 -13.92
CA ALA A 89 -19.93 1.07 -14.60
C ALA A 89 -20.95 0.23 -13.84
N ALA A 90 -20.96 0.31 -12.51
CA ALA A 90 -21.93 -0.35 -11.64
C ALA A 90 -23.24 0.45 -11.46
N GLY A 91 -23.36 1.68 -11.98
CA GLY A 91 -24.49 2.55 -11.75
C GLY A 91 -24.59 3.07 -10.30
N ILE A 92 -23.48 3.23 -9.63
CA ILE A 92 -23.33 3.70 -8.24
C ILE A 92 -22.94 5.18 -8.25
N GLU A 93 -23.58 5.98 -7.38
CA GLU A 93 -23.18 7.37 -7.14
C GLU A 93 -22.00 7.42 -6.15
N VAL A 94 -21.01 8.29 -6.39
CA VAL A 94 -19.90 8.53 -5.46
C VAL A 94 -19.85 9.98 -5.03
N VAL A 95 -19.83 10.20 -3.72
CA VAL A 95 -19.60 11.50 -3.10
C VAL A 95 -18.14 11.56 -2.65
N VAL A 96 -17.32 12.36 -3.36
CA VAL A 96 -15.89 12.50 -3.05
C VAL A 96 -15.68 13.63 -2.03
N ALA A 97 -14.80 13.37 -1.06
CA ALA A 97 -14.28 14.36 -0.12
C ALA A 97 -12.73 14.28 -0.08
N ASP A 98 -12.09 15.38 0.26
CA ASP A 98 -10.63 15.49 0.38
C ASP A 98 -10.25 15.60 1.85
N ASN A 99 -9.49 14.64 2.37
CA ASN A 99 -9.01 14.64 3.76
C ASN A 99 -7.82 15.59 3.98
N ARG A 100 -7.14 16.00 2.90
CA ARG A 100 -6.02 16.97 2.93
C ARG A 100 -4.88 16.57 3.86
N LEU A 101 -4.64 15.28 4.01
CA LEU A 101 -3.67 14.73 4.95
C LEU A 101 -3.88 15.28 6.39
N ASP A 102 -5.14 15.49 6.81
CA ASP A 102 -5.52 16.05 8.11
C ASP A 102 -6.65 15.24 8.76
N GLY A 103 -6.37 14.65 9.93
CA GLY A 103 -7.31 13.77 10.61
C GLY A 103 -8.61 14.46 11.07
N ALA A 104 -8.57 15.74 11.44
CA ALA A 104 -9.77 16.48 11.81
C ALA A 104 -10.66 16.75 10.59
N THR A 105 -10.04 16.99 9.43
CA THR A 105 -10.75 17.11 8.16
C THR A 105 -11.39 15.78 7.76
N ALA A 106 -10.68 14.66 7.93
CA ALA A 106 -11.22 13.31 7.67
C ALA A 106 -12.45 13.02 8.54
N LEU A 107 -12.39 13.36 9.83
CA LEU A 107 -13.53 13.23 10.75
C LEU A 107 -14.74 14.08 10.28
N ALA A 108 -14.51 15.32 9.88
CA ALA A 108 -15.57 16.20 9.38
C ALA A 108 -16.17 15.67 8.06
N ASN A 109 -15.36 15.06 7.19
CA ASN A 109 -15.83 14.40 5.97
C ASN A 109 -16.71 13.20 6.28
N ALA A 110 -16.34 12.35 7.25
CA ALA A 110 -17.16 11.24 7.72
C ALA A 110 -18.54 11.73 8.25
N GLU A 111 -18.58 12.81 9.04
CA GLU A 111 -19.83 13.43 9.49
C GLU A 111 -20.67 13.97 8.32
N SER A 112 -20.03 14.49 7.28
CA SER A 112 -20.72 14.91 6.05
C SER A 112 -21.35 13.72 5.31
N PHE A 113 -20.65 12.57 5.22
CA PHE A 113 -21.20 11.35 4.62
C PHE A 113 -22.42 10.83 5.40
N ILE A 114 -22.37 10.84 6.75
CA ILE A 114 -23.51 10.50 7.60
C ILE A 114 -24.71 11.41 7.28
N THR A 115 -24.48 12.72 7.18
CA THR A 115 -25.53 13.70 6.88
C THR A 115 -26.12 13.50 5.48
N ARG A 116 -25.35 12.99 4.54
CA ARG A 116 -25.79 12.67 3.17
C ARG A 116 -26.43 11.29 3.04
N ASP A 117 -26.49 10.53 4.14
CA ASP A 117 -27.07 9.20 4.23
C ASP A 117 -26.49 8.23 3.19
N VAL A 118 -25.13 8.19 3.07
CA VAL A 118 -24.45 7.28 2.15
C VAL A 118 -24.61 5.82 2.62
N ASP A 119 -24.59 4.88 1.68
CA ASP A 119 -24.78 3.45 1.95
C ASP A 119 -23.50 2.76 2.43
N PHE A 120 -22.34 3.29 2.01
CA PHE A 120 -21.01 2.72 2.27
C PHE A 120 -19.96 3.83 2.26
N VAL A 121 -18.86 3.64 2.98
CA VAL A 121 -17.70 4.55 2.94
C VAL A 121 -16.44 3.80 2.52
N ILE A 122 -15.73 4.34 1.53
CA ILE A 122 -14.36 4.02 1.20
C ILE A 122 -13.52 5.12 1.84
N GLU A 123 -12.71 4.76 2.84
CA GLU A 123 -11.93 5.73 3.61
C GLU A 123 -10.45 5.56 3.33
N PHE A 124 -9.85 6.54 2.65
CA PHE A 124 -8.41 6.66 2.55
C PHE A 124 -7.95 7.57 3.68
N GLN A 125 -7.77 6.94 4.84
CA GLN A 125 -7.45 7.59 6.11
C GLN A 125 -6.13 8.36 6.02
N THR A 126 -6.04 9.41 6.83
CA THR A 126 -4.92 10.37 6.83
C THR A 126 -4.00 10.18 8.03
N ASP A 127 -4.60 9.98 9.20
CA ASP A 127 -3.96 9.93 10.50
C ASP A 127 -4.54 8.76 11.30
N ALA A 128 -3.70 7.79 11.63
CA ALA A 128 -4.13 6.57 12.31
C ALA A 128 -4.83 6.84 13.66
N GLU A 129 -4.51 7.96 14.34
CA GLU A 129 -5.13 8.32 15.62
C GLU A 129 -6.63 8.66 15.47
N PHE A 130 -7.07 9.10 14.28
CA PHE A 130 -8.48 9.43 14.02
C PHE A 130 -9.33 8.22 13.60
N GLY A 131 -8.72 7.09 13.24
CA GLY A 131 -9.43 5.92 12.73
C GLY A 131 -10.54 5.44 13.66
N ALA A 132 -10.27 5.32 14.96
CA ALA A 132 -11.25 4.84 15.93
C ALA A 132 -12.47 5.77 16.04
N VAL A 133 -12.28 7.07 16.15
CA VAL A 133 -13.38 8.03 16.30
C VAL A 133 -14.23 8.15 15.03
N ILE A 134 -13.63 8.02 13.85
CA ILE A 134 -14.36 7.97 12.57
C ILE A 134 -15.23 6.71 12.53
N MET A 135 -14.65 5.54 12.86
CA MET A 135 -15.39 4.29 12.89
C MET A 135 -16.53 4.29 13.90
N ASP A 136 -16.33 4.83 15.10
CA ASP A 136 -17.41 4.97 16.09
C ASP A 136 -18.61 5.73 15.55
N LYS A 137 -18.37 6.81 14.79
CA LYS A 137 -19.46 7.61 14.19
C LYS A 137 -20.19 6.88 13.06
N LEU A 138 -19.46 6.23 12.15
CA LEU A 138 -20.03 5.50 11.02
C LEU A 138 -20.80 4.26 11.50
N ASN A 139 -20.23 3.52 12.46
CA ASN A 139 -20.88 2.36 13.08
C ASN A 139 -22.16 2.72 13.86
N ALA A 140 -22.22 3.91 14.48
CA ALA A 140 -23.40 4.35 15.20
C ALA A 140 -24.64 4.54 14.30
N VAL A 141 -24.44 4.59 12.99
CA VAL A 141 -25.51 4.72 11.97
C VAL A 141 -25.48 3.57 10.95
N ASP A 142 -24.82 2.47 11.28
CA ASP A 142 -24.72 1.26 10.46
C ASP A 142 -24.22 1.53 9.01
N ILE A 143 -23.21 2.40 8.85
CA ILE A 143 -22.51 2.60 7.58
C ILE A 143 -21.24 1.76 7.57
N PRO A 144 -21.17 0.71 6.73
CA PRO A 144 -19.96 -0.11 6.61
C PRO A 144 -18.82 0.62 5.91
N VAL A 145 -17.59 0.22 6.22
CA VAL A 145 -16.37 0.90 5.77
C VAL A 145 -15.34 -0.09 5.23
N VAL A 146 -14.67 0.30 4.14
CA VAL A 146 -13.37 -0.26 3.76
C VAL A 146 -12.32 0.83 3.85
N ALA A 147 -11.22 0.52 4.54
CA ALA A 147 -10.07 1.41 4.68
C ALA A 147 -9.03 1.11 3.60
N ILE A 148 -8.46 2.15 3.00
CA ILE A 148 -7.34 2.05 2.04
C ILE A 148 -6.03 2.33 2.77
N ASP A 149 -5.04 1.46 2.61
CA ASP A 149 -3.63 1.57 3.03
C ASP A 149 -3.38 1.86 4.53
N ILE A 150 -4.23 2.63 5.19
CA ILE A 150 -4.14 2.96 6.62
C ILE A 150 -5.33 2.32 7.32
N PRO A 151 -5.12 1.29 8.16
CA PRO A 151 -6.21 0.51 8.72
C PRO A 151 -7.04 1.29 9.74
N MET A 152 -8.31 0.94 9.81
CA MET A 152 -9.25 1.48 10.79
C MET A 152 -9.91 0.34 11.60
N PRO A 153 -10.10 0.48 12.90
CA PRO A 153 -10.64 -0.58 13.76
C PRO A 153 -12.01 -1.09 13.29
N GLY A 154 -12.08 -2.36 12.87
CA GLY A 154 -13.33 -2.98 12.44
C GLY A 154 -13.76 -2.69 10.99
N ALA A 155 -13.01 -1.90 10.23
CA ALA A 155 -13.19 -1.75 8.79
C ALA A 155 -12.59 -2.93 8.03
N GLY A 156 -13.12 -3.25 6.84
CA GLY A 156 -12.39 -4.05 5.86
C GLY A 156 -11.10 -3.31 5.44
N PHE A 157 -10.05 -4.04 5.07
CA PHE A 157 -8.79 -3.42 4.67
C PHE A 157 -8.41 -3.81 3.24
N PHE A 158 -8.06 -2.80 2.44
CA PHE A 158 -7.49 -2.96 1.11
C PHE A 158 -6.24 -2.11 0.98
N GLY A 159 -5.17 -2.64 0.39
CA GLY A 159 -4.03 -1.78 0.13
C GLY A 159 -2.72 -2.50 -0.19
N VAL A 160 -1.66 -1.74 -0.06
CA VAL A 160 -0.28 -2.14 -0.33
C VAL A 160 0.13 -3.28 0.61
N ASN A 161 0.76 -4.32 0.05
CA ASN A 161 1.52 -5.28 0.83
C ASN A 161 2.82 -4.59 1.31
N ASN A 162 2.68 -3.76 2.35
CA ASN A 162 3.73 -2.86 2.81
C ASN A 162 5.07 -3.55 3.11
N PRO A 163 5.12 -4.70 3.85
CA PRO A 163 6.38 -5.39 4.08
C PRO A 163 7.06 -5.81 2.78
N ARG A 164 6.29 -6.38 1.83
CA ARG A 164 6.84 -6.87 0.57
C ARG A 164 7.26 -5.73 -0.37
N ALA A 165 6.42 -4.71 -0.51
CA ALA A 165 6.70 -3.56 -1.36
C ALA A 165 7.96 -2.82 -0.92
N GLY A 166 8.07 -2.53 0.39
CA GLY A 166 9.25 -1.91 0.94
C GLY A 166 10.50 -2.75 0.75
N PHE A 167 10.43 -4.02 1.13
CA PHE A 167 11.58 -4.94 1.02
C PHE A 167 12.06 -5.09 -0.44
N MET A 168 11.13 -5.17 -1.40
CA MET A 168 11.43 -5.20 -2.82
C MET A 168 12.15 -3.92 -3.27
N GLY A 169 11.62 -2.74 -2.92
CA GLY A 169 12.21 -1.45 -3.26
C GLY A 169 13.62 -1.28 -2.69
N GLY A 170 13.79 -1.58 -1.40
CA GLY A 170 15.09 -1.46 -0.74
C GLY A 170 16.15 -2.43 -1.27
N SER A 171 15.79 -3.68 -1.51
CA SER A 171 16.72 -4.69 -2.07
C SER A 171 17.08 -4.40 -3.52
N TYR A 172 16.13 -3.85 -4.31
CA TYR A 172 16.42 -3.39 -5.67
C TYR A 172 17.37 -2.19 -5.65
N LEU A 173 17.10 -1.20 -4.80
CA LEU A 173 17.95 -0.01 -4.65
C LEU A 173 19.40 -0.37 -4.34
N ALA A 174 19.62 -1.29 -3.40
CA ALA A 174 20.95 -1.75 -3.04
C ALA A 174 21.68 -2.38 -4.24
N GLN A 175 21.01 -3.28 -4.96
CA GLN A 175 21.60 -3.97 -6.12
C GLN A 175 21.85 -2.98 -7.29
N ALA A 176 20.92 -2.05 -7.54
CA ALA A 176 21.09 -1.03 -8.55
C ALA A 176 22.24 -0.06 -8.24
N ALA A 177 22.35 0.37 -6.99
CA ALA A 177 23.46 1.23 -6.56
C ALA A 177 24.82 0.53 -6.74
N VAL A 178 24.93 -0.75 -6.37
CA VAL A 178 26.16 -1.55 -6.57
C VAL A 178 26.48 -1.72 -8.05
N ALA A 179 25.48 -1.98 -8.89
CA ALA A 179 25.67 -2.10 -10.34
C ALA A 179 26.16 -0.79 -10.97
N ARG A 180 25.66 0.37 -10.50
CA ARG A 180 25.99 1.70 -11.02
C ARG A 180 27.32 2.25 -10.50
N HIS A 181 27.60 2.08 -9.21
CA HIS A 181 28.70 2.78 -8.53
C HIS A 181 29.79 1.85 -8.01
N GLY A 182 29.53 0.55 -7.97
CA GLY A 182 30.45 -0.44 -7.41
C GLY A 182 30.31 -0.59 -5.90
N MET A 183 30.62 -1.79 -5.38
CA MET A 183 30.44 -2.17 -3.97
C MET A 183 31.20 -1.22 -3.01
N ASP A 184 32.50 -0.97 -3.25
CA ASP A 184 33.31 -0.16 -2.34
C ASP A 184 32.81 1.28 -2.21
N ALA A 185 32.31 1.87 -3.30
CA ALA A 185 31.73 3.20 -3.28
C ALA A 185 30.40 3.20 -2.51
N VAL A 186 29.50 2.24 -2.77
CA VAL A 186 28.21 2.11 -2.09
C VAL A 186 28.40 1.95 -0.59
N MET A 187 29.35 1.15 -0.13
CA MET A 187 29.64 0.97 1.30
C MET A 187 30.16 2.24 2.00
N SER A 188 30.60 3.25 1.25
CA SER A 188 30.96 4.58 1.77
C SER A 188 29.86 5.64 1.56
N GLY A 189 28.77 5.26 0.90
CA GLY A 189 27.63 6.13 0.56
C GLY A 189 26.61 6.27 1.70
N TYR A 190 25.50 6.94 1.41
CA TYR A 190 24.43 7.17 2.37
C TYR A 190 23.10 6.69 1.79
N PHE A 191 22.34 6.00 2.63
CA PHE A 191 20.93 5.68 2.35
C PHE A 191 20.04 6.75 2.97
N ILE A 192 19.17 7.35 2.17
CA ILE A 192 18.22 8.38 2.60
C ILE A 192 16.81 7.86 2.42
N GLU A 193 15.98 7.95 3.47
CA GLU A 193 14.62 7.46 3.47
C GLU A 193 13.62 8.51 3.96
N GLY A 194 12.60 8.75 3.14
CA GLY A 194 11.45 9.58 3.50
C GLY A 194 10.30 8.76 4.07
N GLU A 195 10.05 8.90 5.38
CA GLU A 195 8.99 8.23 6.14
C GLU A 195 7.68 9.02 6.16
N LEU A 196 6.61 8.41 6.72
CA LEU A 196 5.34 9.06 7.04
C LEU A 196 4.81 8.55 8.39
N PRO A 197 5.39 8.98 9.53
CA PRO A 197 5.10 8.41 10.85
C PRO A 197 3.63 8.52 11.28
N GLN A 198 2.92 9.60 10.91
CA GLN A 198 1.52 9.84 11.29
C GLN A 198 0.54 8.81 10.76
N SER A 199 0.90 8.10 9.67
CA SER A 199 0.03 7.07 9.06
C SER A 199 0.02 5.74 9.82
N GLY A 200 0.79 5.63 10.90
CA GLY A 200 0.76 4.49 11.80
C GLY A 200 1.59 3.28 11.35
N PRO A 201 1.40 2.13 12.02
CA PRO A 201 2.33 1.00 11.90
C PRO A 201 2.28 0.29 10.53
N ILE A 202 1.14 0.25 9.85
CA ILE A 202 1.03 -0.48 8.57
C ILE A 202 1.85 0.22 7.47
N PRO A 203 1.72 1.54 7.19
CA PRO A 203 2.62 2.22 6.28
C PRO A 203 4.08 2.25 6.76
N ALA A 204 4.34 2.27 8.07
CA ALA A 204 5.71 2.19 8.61
C ALA A 204 6.40 0.85 8.28
N MET A 205 5.65 -0.26 8.07
CA MET A 205 6.24 -1.51 7.58
C MET A 205 6.79 -1.39 6.15
N ARG A 206 6.35 -0.38 5.37
CA ARG A 206 6.88 -0.09 4.03
C ARG A 206 8.30 0.45 4.15
N THR A 207 8.48 1.50 4.92
CA THR A 207 9.78 2.14 5.11
C THR A 207 10.73 1.22 5.88
N GLY A 208 10.28 0.59 6.97
CA GLY A 208 11.06 -0.46 7.62
C GLY A 208 11.42 -1.64 6.70
N GLY A 209 10.55 -1.99 5.76
CA GLY A 209 10.80 -2.96 4.70
C GLY A 209 11.89 -2.49 3.73
N GLN A 210 11.92 -1.21 3.35
CA GLN A 210 12.96 -0.62 2.49
C GLN A 210 14.34 -0.76 3.14
N VAL A 211 14.48 -0.40 4.41
CA VAL A 211 15.72 -0.61 5.16
C VAL A 211 16.10 -2.09 5.25
N ALA A 212 15.14 -2.95 5.58
CA ALA A 212 15.38 -4.39 5.70
C ALA A 212 15.82 -5.03 4.37
N GLY A 213 15.17 -4.68 3.26
CA GLY A 213 15.52 -5.14 1.92
C GLY A 213 16.88 -4.65 1.47
N PHE A 214 17.20 -3.38 1.73
CA PHE A 214 18.51 -2.81 1.46
C PHE A 214 19.62 -3.58 2.21
N ARG A 215 19.41 -3.84 3.50
CA ARG A 215 20.34 -4.60 4.34
C ARG A 215 20.41 -6.08 4.00
N ALA A 216 19.32 -6.68 3.51
CA ALA A 216 19.37 -8.06 3.03
C ALA A 216 20.32 -8.23 1.84
N ALA A 217 20.45 -7.22 0.99
CA ALA A 217 21.40 -7.18 -0.11
C ALA A 217 22.80 -6.70 0.33
N LEU A 218 22.89 -5.83 1.34
CA LEU A 218 24.13 -5.22 1.87
C LEU A 218 24.19 -5.34 3.41
N PRO A 219 24.42 -6.55 3.96
CA PRO A 219 24.29 -6.80 5.39
C PRO A 219 25.31 -6.03 6.25
N ASP A 220 26.46 -5.67 5.70
CA ASP A 220 27.53 -4.93 6.40
C ASP A 220 27.42 -3.40 6.21
N PHE A 221 26.33 -2.89 5.60
CA PHE A 221 26.15 -1.45 5.40
C PHE A 221 26.06 -0.71 6.76
N PRO A 222 26.84 0.38 6.97
CA PRO A 222 26.90 1.07 8.26
C PRO A 222 25.58 1.67 8.69
N GLU A 223 25.21 1.48 9.95
CA GLU A 223 23.95 2.00 10.54
C GLU A 223 23.88 3.53 10.51
N ASP A 224 24.98 4.19 10.81
CA ASP A 224 25.09 5.65 10.88
C ASP A 224 25.04 6.35 9.51
N GLN A 225 25.09 5.58 8.43
CA GLN A 225 24.91 6.05 7.05
C GLN A 225 23.46 5.90 6.55
N ILE A 226 22.54 5.38 7.39
CA ILE A 226 21.10 5.36 7.12
C ILE A 226 20.47 6.61 7.76
N LEU A 227 19.91 7.48 6.93
CA LEU A 227 19.32 8.76 7.35
C LEU A 227 17.84 8.78 7.01
N THR A 228 16.98 9.01 8.00
CA THR A 228 15.53 9.08 7.83
C THR A 228 14.98 10.44 8.16
N PHE A 229 13.83 10.80 7.58
CA PHE A 229 13.10 12.02 7.86
C PHE A 229 11.60 11.84 7.59
N ASP A 230 10.75 12.69 8.20
CA ASP A 230 9.33 12.75 7.89
C ASP A 230 9.11 13.54 6.59
N SER A 231 8.68 12.87 5.54
CA SER A 231 8.47 13.43 4.21
C SER A 231 7.15 14.22 4.07
N LYS A 232 6.26 14.12 5.04
CA LYS A 232 4.87 14.62 4.94
C LYS A 232 4.13 14.15 3.69
N ASN A 233 4.60 13.06 3.09
CA ASN A 233 4.04 12.49 1.85
C ASN A 233 4.16 13.40 0.61
N THR A 234 5.04 14.43 0.63
CA THR A 234 5.17 15.42 -0.42
C THR A 234 6.58 15.54 -0.98
N LEU A 235 6.67 15.97 -2.25
CA LEU A 235 7.95 16.30 -2.89
C LEU A 235 8.65 17.47 -2.18
N GLU A 236 7.92 18.53 -1.84
CA GLU A 236 8.47 19.77 -1.29
C GLU A 236 9.10 19.57 0.08
N GLU A 237 8.42 18.83 0.98
CA GLU A 237 8.99 18.54 2.29
C GLU A 237 10.19 17.61 2.17
N SER A 238 10.09 16.56 1.35
CA SER A 238 11.17 15.64 1.09
C SER A 238 12.41 16.35 0.51
N PHE A 239 12.22 17.25 -0.45
CA PHE A 239 13.27 18.11 -0.99
C PHE A 239 13.93 18.96 0.11
N THR A 240 13.13 19.60 0.96
CA THR A 240 13.61 20.46 2.04
C THR A 240 14.42 19.68 3.08
N GLN A 241 13.90 18.54 3.52
CA GLN A 241 14.56 17.69 4.52
C GLN A 241 15.84 17.06 3.95
N THR A 242 15.82 16.63 2.70
CA THR A 242 17.01 16.10 2.04
C THR A 242 18.11 17.16 1.94
N ASN A 243 17.80 18.40 1.55
CA ASN A 243 18.78 19.49 1.55
C ASN A 243 19.43 19.72 2.92
N ASN A 244 18.67 19.59 4.01
CA ASN A 244 19.22 19.67 5.36
C ASN A 244 20.19 18.52 5.66
N LEU A 245 19.91 17.31 5.16
CA LEU A 245 20.77 16.13 5.34
C LEU A 245 22.04 16.19 4.50
N LEU A 246 21.99 16.75 3.29
CA LEU A 246 23.15 16.80 2.36
C LEU A 246 24.36 17.50 2.98
N SER A 247 24.15 18.46 3.87
CA SER A 247 25.23 19.13 4.61
C SER A 247 26.07 18.18 5.49
N ARG A 248 25.54 16.99 5.81
CA ARG A 248 26.20 15.95 6.63
C ARG A 248 26.82 14.85 5.79
N ILE A 249 26.55 14.82 4.48
CA ILE A 249 27.01 13.79 3.54
C ILE A 249 28.22 14.34 2.78
N PRO A 250 29.38 13.67 2.84
CA PRO A 250 30.56 14.08 2.07
C PRO A 250 30.28 14.16 0.57
N GLU A 251 30.97 15.06 -0.13
CA GLU A 251 30.93 15.11 -1.58
C GLU A 251 31.59 13.85 -2.20
N GLY A 252 31.13 13.44 -3.39
CA GLY A 252 31.72 12.35 -4.15
C GLY A 252 31.44 10.93 -3.60
N VAL A 253 30.48 10.78 -2.67
CA VAL A 253 29.98 9.48 -2.22
C VAL A 253 28.56 9.23 -2.75
N PRO A 254 28.16 7.96 -2.99
CA PRO A 254 26.83 7.62 -3.46
C PRO A 254 25.71 8.03 -2.49
N ILE A 255 24.59 8.49 -3.06
CA ILE A 255 23.32 8.73 -2.38
C ILE A 255 22.32 7.71 -2.92
N MET A 256 21.82 6.86 -2.05
CA MET A 256 20.76 5.88 -2.32
C MET A 256 19.48 6.38 -1.68
N GLY A 257 18.49 6.76 -2.49
CA GLY A 257 17.24 7.38 -2.02
C GLY A 257 16.03 6.50 -2.22
N THR A 258 15.13 6.48 -1.24
CA THR A 258 13.79 5.94 -1.35
C THR A 258 12.86 6.64 -0.37
N ALA A 259 11.55 6.46 -0.53
CA ALA A 259 10.58 7.08 0.38
C ALA A 259 9.26 6.29 0.42
N ILE A 260 8.35 6.80 1.24
CA ILE A 260 6.99 6.26 1.40
C ILE A 260 6.22 6.20 0.07
N ASN A 261 6.50 7.11 -0.88
CA ASN A 261 5.90 7.17 -2.21
C ASN A 261 6.87 7.78 -3.25
N ASP A 262 6.46 7.78 -4.52
CA ASP A 262 7.25 8.34 -5.64
C ASP A 262 7.49 9.84 -5.51
N GLN A 263 6.51 10.63 -5.06
CA GLN A 263 6.62 12.08 -4.87
C GLN A 263 7.74 12.44 -3.88
N ALA A 264 7.74 11.77 -2.74
CA ALA A 264 8.78 11.97 -1.73
C ALA A 264 10.15 11.49 -2.21
N ALA A 265 10.22 10.37 -2.93
CA ALA A 265 11.46 9.87 -3.55
C ALA A 265 12.01 10.84 -4.61
N THR A 266 11.12 11.45 -5.42
CA THR A 266 11.47 12.51 -6.37
C THR A 266 12.03 13.74 -5.65
N GLY A 267 11.50 14.08 -4.47
CA GLY A 267 12.05 15.16 -3.64
C GLY A 267 13.51 14.91 -3.24
N ILE A 268 13.86 13.67 -2.88
CA ILE A 268 15.25 13.28 -2.59
C ILE A 268 16.12 13.48 -3.85
N LEU A 269 15.68 12.97 -4.99
CA LEU A 269 16.37 13.12 -6.27
C LEU A 269 16.65 14.59 -6.59
N ARG A 270 15.63 15.43 -6.55
CA ARG A 270 15.74 16.86 -6.89
C ARG A 270 16.68 17.63 -5.97
N ALA A 271 16.68 17.31 -4.67
CA ALA A 271 17.59 17.91 -3.70
C ALA A 271 19.04 17.54 -4.00
N ALA A 272 19.31 16.25 -4.26
CA ALA A 272 20.65 15.78 -4.59
C ALA A 272 21.16 16.36 -5.92
N GLN A 273 20.31 16.45 -6.95
CA GLN A 273 20.63 17.10 -8.23
C GLN A 273 20.94 18.60 -8.06
N GLN A 274 20.14 19.31 -7.25
CA GLN A 274 20.39 20.73 -6.98
C GLN A 274 21.72 20.97 -6.26
N ASP A 275 22.16 20.04 -5.40
CA ASP A 275 23.45 20.08 -4.70
C ASP A 275 24.60 19.56 -5.59
N ASN A 276 24.35 19.30 -6.86
CA ASN A 276 25.30 18.79 -7.87
C ASN A 276 25.96 17.46 -7.44
N ARG A 277 25.20 16.56 -6.86
CA ARG A 277 25.67 15.19 -6.57
C ARG A 277 25.67 14.37 -7.85
N ASP A 278 26.76 13.68 -8.16
CA ASP A 278 26.95 12.93 -9.40
C ASP A 278 26.64 11.43 -9.25
N MET A 279 26.58 10.93 -8.01
CA MET A 279 26.39 9.50 -7.72
C MET A 279 25.06 9.30 -6.99
N ILE A 280 23.96 9.33 -7.73
CA ILE A 280 22.62 9.21 -7.18
C ILE A 280 21.96 7.92 -7.71
N THR A 281 21.20 7.25 -6.89
CA THR A 281 20.31 6.16 -7.27
C THR A 281 19.05 6.25 -6.44
N VAL A 282 17.89 6.39 -7.07
CA VAL A 282 16.59 6.51 -6.39
C VAL A 282 15.64 5.42 -6.87
N VAL A 283 14.92 4.84 -5.93
CA VAL A 283 13.82 3.90 -6.21
C VAL A 283 12.56 4.43 -5.54
N GLY A 284 11.49 4.56 -6.33
CA GLY A 284 10.18 5.01 -5.89
C GLY A 284 9.27 3.89 -5.39
N LEU A 285 8.07 4.28 -4.95
CA LEU A 285 7.01 3.36 -4.58
C LEU A 285 5.64 3.96 -4.94
N GLY A 286 4.94 3.30 -5.85
CA GLY A 286 3.69 3.71 -6.48
C GLY A 286 3.71 3.38 -7.96
N ALA A 287 4.78 3.77 -8.65
CA ALA A 287 4.94 3.84 -10.10
C ALA A 287 3.92 4.80 -10.76
N ASP A 288 3.50 5.82 -10.01
CA ASP A 288 2.59 6.87 -10.45
C ASP A 288 3.33 8.11 -11.00
N GLU A 289 4.64 8.24 -10.72
CA GLU A 289 5.55 9.24 -11.30
C GLU A 289 6.23 8.74 -12.58
N GLY A 290 5.44 8.18 -13.51
CA GLY A 290 5.96 7.53 -14.70
C GLY A 290 6.82 8.43 -15.60
N GLU A 291 6.51 9.73 -15.69
CA GLU A 291 7.33 10.69 -16.43
C GLU A 291 8.71 10.90 -15.77
N THR A 292 8.77 10.93 -14.44
CA THR A 292 10.05 10.99 -13.72
C THR A 292 10.85 9.70 -13.97
N LEU A 293 10.23 8.54 -13.83
CA LEU A 293 10.86 7.26 -14.09
C LEU A 293 11.38 7.14 -15.55
N ALA A 294 10.63 7.66 -16.52
CA ALA A 294 11.01 7.59 -17.93
C ALA A 294 12.11 8.60 -18.33
N ASN A 295 12.29 9.71 -17.62
CA ASN A 295 13.14 10.79 -18.07
C ASN A 295 14.33 11.10 -17.15
N GLU A 296 14.41 10.46 -15.98
CA GLU A 296 15.47 10.71 -15.00
C GLU A 296 16.33 9.46 -14.81
N ASP A 297 17.54 9.47 -15.33
CA ASP A 297 18.47 8.34 -15.31
C ASP A 297 18.79 7.84 -13.90
N ASP A 298 18.67 8.71 -12.88
CA ASP A 298 18.96 8.39 -11.48
C ASP A 298 17.74 7.90 -10.71
N PHE A 299 16.53 8.00 -11.28
CA PHE A 299 15.31 7.36 -10.78
C PHE A 299 15.14 6.00 -11.49
N VAL A 300 15.80 4.98 -10.96
CA VAL A 300 16.09 3.74 -11.71
C VAL A 300 14.93 2.74 -11.76
N ALA A 301 14.01 2.82 -10.81
CA ALA A 301 12.83 1.96 -10.74
C ALA A 301 11.79 2.50 -9.75
N ALA A 302 10.58 1.98 -9.81
CA ALA A 302 9.57 2.13 -8.77
C ALA A 302 8.87 0.79 -8.50
N VAL A 303 8.46 0.57 -7.25
CA VAL A 303 7.61 -0.59 -6.90
C VAL A 303 6.18 -0.25 -7.26
N GLY A 304 5.62 -0.88 -8.29
CA GLY A 304 4.27 -0.61 -8.78
C GLY A 304 3.19 -1.01 -7.79
N SER A 305 2.24 -0.11 -7.57
CA SER A 305 1.03 -0.30 -6.76
C SER A 305 -0.25 -0.17 -7.58
N PHE A 306 -0.16 0.34 -8.81
CA PHE A 306 -1.26 0.43 -9.78
C PHE A 306 -2.53 1.09 -9.21
N PRO A 307 -2.42 2.34 -8.70
CA PRO A 307 -3.52 3.01 -8.00
C PRO A 307 -4.79 3.16 -8.85
N GLU A 308 -4.66 3.27 -10.18
CA GLU A 308 -5.77 3.32 -11.13
C GLU A 308 -6.64 2.04 -11.11
N ARG A 309 -6.11 0.93 -10.56
CA ARG A 309 -6.82 -0.36 -10.44
C ARG A 309 -7.50 -0.56 -9.09
N TYR A 310 -7.31 0.32 -8.12
CA TYR A 310 -7.88 0.16 -6.78
C TYR A 310 -9.41 0.02 -6.83
N GLY A 311 -10.07 0.80 -7.67
CA GLY A 311 -11.51 0.71 -7.88
C GLY A 311 -12.01 -0.67 -8.30
N ASN A 312 -11.17 -1.45 -9.02
CA ASN A 312 -11.48 -2.80 -9.49
C ASN A 312 -11.66 -3.81 -8.34
N SER A 313 -11.10 -3.52 -7.17
CA SER A 313 -11.29 -4.31 -5.95
C SER A 313 -12.25 -3.62 -4.97
N LEU A 314 -12.13 -2.31 -4.78
CA LEU A 314 -12.86 -1.55 -3.76
C LEU A 314 -14.38 -1.53 -4.00
N ILE A 315 -14.83 -1.38 -5.25
CA ILE A 315 -16.25 -1.43 -5.58
C ILE A 315 -16.83 -2.84 -5.38
N PRO A 316 -16.22 -3.94 -5.88
CA PRO A 316 -16.63 -5.28 -5.51
C PRO A 316 -16.63 -5.58 -4.01
N MET A 317 -15.62 -5.10 -3.25
CA MET A 317 -15.57 -5.26 -1.78
C MET A 317 -16.74 -4.55 -1.09
N ALA A 318 -17.07 -3.33 -1.52
CA ALA A 318 -18.22 -2.59 -1.00
C ALA A 318 -19.52 -3.36 -1.26
N LEU A 319 -19.72 -3.85 -2.49
CA LEU A 319 -20.90 -4.61 -2.88
C LEU A 319 -20.99 -5.97 -2.16
N ALA A 320 -19.86 -6.67 -1.99
CA ALA A 320 -19.81 -7.91 -1.24
C ALA A 320 -20.20 -7.69 0.23
N THR A 321 -19.67 -6.63 0.85
CA THR A 321 -20.02 -6.25 2.23
C THR A 321 -21.53 -5.93 2.35
N LEU A 322 -22.10 -5.16 1.41
CA LEU A 322 -23.53 -4.84 1.37
C LEU A 322 -24.40 -6.10 1.10
N ALA A 323 -23.85 -7.10 0.40
CA ALA A 323 -24.50 -8.40 0.22
C ALA A 323 -24.39 -9.32 1.47
N GLY A 324 -23.68 -8.90 2.52
CA GLY A 324 -23.50 -9.69 3.73
C GLY A 324 -22.42 -10.77 3.61
N GLU A 325 -21.57 -10.69 2.57
CA GLU A 325 -20.44 -11.62 2.38
C GLU A 325 -19.30 -11.29 3.35
N ALA A 326 -18.65 -12.33 3.85
CA ALA A 326 -17.45 -12.16 4.68
C ALA A 326 -16.25 -11.84 3.79
N LEU A 327 -15.55 -10.75 4.09
CA LEU A 327 -14.26 -10.43 3.46
C LEU A 327 -13.10 -10.95 4.33
N PRO A 328 -11.91 -11.22 3.74
CA PRO A 328 -10.71 -11.47 4.53
C PRO A 328 -10.32 -10.21 5.31
N ASP A 329 -9.52 -10.38 6.37
CA ASP A 329 -9.03 -9.25 7.19
C ASP A 329 -8.29 -8.21 6.36
N ALA A 330 -7.58 -8.65 5.31
CA ALA A 330 -6.87 -7.78 4.38
C ALA A 330 -6.95 -8.31 2.95
N VAL A 331 -7.19 -7.42 2.00
CA VAL A 331 -7.01 -7.62 0.56
C VAL A 331 -5.77 -6.83 0.14
N LEU A 332 -4.69 -7.53 -0.17
CA LEU A 332 -3.40 -6.92 -0.48
C LEU A 332 -3.10 -7.00 -1.97
N ILE A 333 -2.61 -5.91 -2.52
CA ILE A 333 -2.21 -5.84 -3.91
C ILE A 333 -0.89 -6.57 -4.18
N ASN A 334 -0.74 -7.08 -5.40
CA ASN A 334 0.52 -7.64 -5.88
C ASN A 334 1.40 -6.53 -6.47
N HIS A 335 2.68 -6.56 -6.11
CA HIS A 335 3.65 -5.57 -6.55
C HIS A 335 4.55 -6.11 -7.64
N GLN A 336 4.94 -5.23 -8.56
CA GLN A 336 5.94 -5.50 -9.58
C GLN A 336 6.96 -4.37 -9.61
N MET A 337 8.21 -4.69 -9.97
CA MET A 337 9.21 -3.67 -10.21
C MET A 337 8.96 -3.06 -11.57
N VAL A 338 8.72 -1.76 -11.59
CA VAL A 338 8.56 -0.96 -12.82
C VAL A 338 9.85 -0.22 -13.07
N THR A 339 10.38 -0.35 -14.27
CA THR A 339 11.64 0.24 -14.73
C THR A 339 11.40 1.05 -16.00
N PRO A 340 12.34 1.90 -16.43
CA PRO A 340 12.23 2.57 -17.73
C PRO A 340 12.02 1.62 -18.90
N GLY A 341 12.53 0.38 -18.81
CA GLY A 341 12.43 -0.63 -19.87
C GLY A 341 11.07 -1.33 -19.97
N ASN A 342 10.26 -1.33 -18.89
CA ASN A 342 8.97 -2.04 -18.86
C ASN A 342 7.77 -1.13 -18.53
N ILE A 343 7.97 0.17 -18.32
CA ILE A 343 6.89 1.09 -17.91
C ILE A 343 5.72 1.13 -18.90
N CYS A 344 5.97 0.95 -20.18
CA CYS A 344 4.92 0.93 -21.21
C CYS A 344 3.93 -0.24 -21.08
N ASP A 345 4.29 -1.30 -20.35
CA ASP A 345 3.39 -2.41 -20.04
C ASP A 345 2.35 -2.02 -18.96
N PHE A 346 2.64 -0.97 -18.20
CA PHE A 346 1.80 -0.48 -17.10
C PHE A 346 1.15 0.87 -17.40
N ASN A 347 1.82 1.71 -18.18
CA ASN A 347 1.30 3.01 -18.61
C ASN A 347 1.49 3.19 -20.13
N ALA A 348 0.43 2.93 -20.90
CA ALA A 348 0.45 2.99 -22.36
C ALA A 348 0.72 4.40 -22.92
N SER A 349 0.66 5.46 -22.10
CA SER A 349 0.99 6.83 -22.52
C SER A 349 2.49 7.13 -22.52
N ILE A 350 3.30 6.25 -21.88
CA ILE A 350 4.75 6.40 -21.73
C ILE A 350 5.43 5.31 -22.55
N ALA A 351 6.42 5.68 -23.36
CA ALA A 351 7.20 4.71 -24.13
C ALA A 351 8.23 4.01 -23.24
N CYS A 352 8.37 2.70 -23.39
CA CYS A 352 9.49 1.98 -22.82
C CYS A 352 10.82 2.45 -23.44
N GLN A 353 11.84 2.53 -22.63
CA GLN A 353 13.20 2.84 -23.05
C GLN A 353 13.95 1.57 -23.45
N ASP A 354 14.85 1.68 -24.42
CA ASP A 354 15.80 0.61 -24.77
C ASP A 354 17.01 0.69 -23.82
N VAL A 355 16.82 0.18 -22.59
CA VAL A 355 17.85 0.15 -21.55
C VAL A 355 18.25 -1.27 -21.23
N GLU A 356 19.51 -1.48 -20.87
CA GLU A 356 19.96 -2.76 -20.34
C GLU A 356 19.37 -2.97 -18.94
N GLU A 357 18.40 -3.86 -18.83
CA GLU A 357 17.75 -4.17 -17.56
C GLU A 357 18.73 -4.85 -16.58
N MET A 358 18.77 -4.36 -15.36
CA MET A 358 19.53 -4.99 -14.30
C MET A 358 18.95 -6.37 -13.95
N SER A 359 19.80 -7.37 -13.83
CA SER A 359 19.39 -8.67 -13.30
C SER A 359 19.10 -8.54 -11.80
N TYR A 360 17.84 -8.31 -11.45
CA TYR A 360 17.38 -8.23 -10.07
C TYR A 360 17.12 -9.62 -9.47
N SER A 361 17.62 -9.85 -8.26
CA SER A 361 17.36 -11.05 -7.48
C SER A 361 16.70 -10.67 -6.15
N PHE A 362 15.43 -11.05 -5.98
CA PHE A 362 14.72 -10.82 -4.73
C PHE A 362 15.30 -11.71 -3.61
N PRO A 363 15.74 -11.17 -2.46
CA PRO A 363 16.33 -11.95 -1.38
C PRO A 363 15.26 -12.64 -0.52
N GLU A 364 14.70 -13.76 -1.01
CA GLU A 364 13.55 -14.45 -0.42
C GLU A 364 13.75 -14.81 1.06
N ASP A 365 14.89 -15.43 1.42
CA ASP A 365 15.19 -15.81 2.81
C ASP A 365 15.26 -14.58 3.74
N GLY A 366 15.79 -13.47 3.23
CA GLY A 366 15.83 -12.20 3.95
C GLY A 366 14.43 -11.63 4.17
N PHE A 367 13.58 -11.70 3.16
CA PHE A 367 12.19 -11.28 3.26
C PHE A 367 11.39 -12.12 4.27
N LEU A 368 11.51 -13.45 4.22
CA LEU A 368 10.83 -14.33 5.16
C LEU A 368 11.29 -14.07 6.61
N SER A 369 12.59 -13.79 6.80
CA SER A 369 13.14 -13.43 8.12
C SER A 369 12.59 -12.08 8.61
N HIS A 370 12.50 -11.07 7.73
CA HIS A 370 11.90 -9.78 8.04
C HIS A 370 10.41 -9.93 8.40
N LEU A 371 9.65 -10.69 7.61
CA LEU A 371 8.24 -10.94 7.86
C LEU A 371 8.01 -11.66 9.21
N ALA A 372 8.87 -12.62 9.56
CA ALA A 372 8.82 -13.27 10.87
C ALA A 372 9.07 -12.26 12.01
N SER A 373 10.04 -11.34 11.85
CA SER A 373 10.32 -10.32 12.86
C SER A 373 9.13 -9.36 13.08
N LEU A 374 8.41 -8.99 12.02
CA LEU A 374 7.20 -8.17 12.14
C LEU A 374 6.07 -8.89 12.89
N ARG A 375 5.94 -10.20 12.69
CA ARG A 375 4.93 -11.01 13.39
C ARG A 375 5.26 -11.23 14.86
N ASP A 376 6.53 -11.28 15.19
CA ASP A 376 7.00 -11.45 16.57
C ASP A 376 7.05 -10.12 17.33
N ASP A 377 6.82 -8.98 16.66
CA ASP A 377 6.85 -7.65 17.29
C ASP A 377 5.56 -7.38 18.08
N PRO A 378 5.63 -7.28 19.42
CA PRO A 378 4.46 -7.03 20.25
C PRO A 378 3.85 -5.63 20.04
N SER A 379 4.59 -4.67 19.48
CA SER A 379 4.06 -3.33 19.18
C SER A 379 3.07 -3.35 18.01
N LEU A 380 3.07 -4.41 17.19
CA LEU A 380 2.18 -4.62 16.05
C LEU A 380 0.97 -5.50 16.36
N ALA A 381 0.72 -5.83 17.64
CA ALA A 381 -0.33 -6.76 18.05
C ALA A 381 -1.73 -6.41 17.48
N ASP A 382 -2.05 -5.13 17.41
CA ASP A 382 -3.35 -4.63 16.94
C ASP A 382 -3.54 -4.73 15.41
N VAL A 383 -2.47 -4.99 14.66
CA VAL A 383 -2.45 -5.06 13.19
C VAL A 383 -1.89 -6.39 12.66
N GLN A 384 -1.68 -7.37 13.54
CA GLN A 384 -1.11 -8.68 13.18
C GLN A 384 -1.89 -9.41 12.09
N ASN A 385 -3.21 -9.29 12.10
CA ASN A 385 -4.09 -9.89 11.09
C ASN A 385 -3.96 -9.26 9.70
N LEU A 386 -3.33 -8.08 9.59
CA LEU A 386 -3.05 -7.40 8.32
C LEU A 386 -1.65 -7.70 7.77
N ILE A 387 -0.80 -8.37 8.55
CA ILE A 387 0.53 -8.80 8.11
C ILE A 387 0.39 -10.11 7.32
N PRO A 388 0.89 -10.17 6.07
CA PRO A 388 0.75 -11.36 5.22
C PRO A 388 1.20 -12.65 5.89
N ALA A 389 0.50 -13.75 5.64
CA ALA A 389 0.85 -15.02 6.25
C ALA A 389 2.16 -15.63 5.71
N GLN A 390 2.47 -15.44 4.46
CA GLN A 390 3.76 -15.73 3.77
C GLN A 390 3.66 -15.27 2.32
#